data_05f4d8ffac977cf67bbfe686a470929b
#
_entry.id   05f4d8ffac977cf67bbfe686a470929b
#
_cell.length_a   1.000
_cell.length_b   1.000
_cell.length_c   1.000
_cell.angle_alpha   90.00
_cell.angle_beta   90.00
_cell.angle_gamma   90.00
#
_symmetry.space_group_name_H-M   'P 1'
#
loop_
_entity.id
_entity.type
_entity.pdbx_description
1 polymer ?
#
loop_
_entity_poly.entity_id
_entity_poly.type
_entity_poly.pdbx_seq_one_letter_code
_entity_poly.pdbx_strand_id
1 'polypeptide(L)'
;QRQMCIRDSYDGADASFELLARRLMGEIPRYISINEYDVSVKKDNAGEIVSYAKAQLEVDGDKILCEGQGNGPVNALDNAIRKNVNKLAKYSEYLKDLRLVDYKVRILNTGTEAVTRVSIESTDSKGVNWFTIGVSPNIIDASFKALVDSLDSVSYTHLRAHETRE
;
A
#
# COMPACT_ATOMS: atom_id res chain seq x y z
N GLN A 1 -0.19 -24.75 12.34
CA GLN A 1 -1.02 -23.57 12.66
C GLN A 1 -0.54 -22.29 11.96
N ARG A 2 0.76 -22.02 11.86
CA ARG A 2 1.29 -20.83 11.16
C ARG A 2 0.98 -20.81 9.65
N GLN A 3 1.00 -21.94 8.98
CA GLN A 3 0.72 -22.03 7.54
C GLN A 3 -0.75 -21.76 7.19
N MET A 4 -1.69 -22.19 8.04
CA MET A 4 -3.13 -21.90 7.85
C MET A 4 -3.42 -20.40 8.01
N CYS A 5 -2.83 -19.72 8.98
CA CYS A 5 -3.02 -18.27 9.16
C CYS A 5 -2.48 -17.45 7.98
N ILE A 6 -1.38 -17.87 7.36
CA ILE A 6 -0.82 -17.18 6.17
C ILE A 6 -1.77 -17.36 4.99
N ARG A 7 -2.27 -18.57 4.73
CA ARG A 7 -3.20 -18.82 3.63
C ARG A 7 -4.48 -18.01 3.75
N ASP A 8 -5.10 -18.01 4.93
CA ASP A 8 -6.34 -17.24 5.18
C ASP A 8 -6.09 -15.73 5.10
N SER A 9 -4.88 -15.28 5.43
CA SER A 9 -4.52 -13.88 5.33
C SER A 9 -4.37 -13.40 3.89
N TYR A 10 -3.91 -14.27 2.97
CA TYR A 10 -3.63 -13.93 1.57
C TYR A 10 -4.66 -14.44 0.57
N ASP A 11 -5.77 -15.00 1.03
CA ASP A 11 -6.84 -15.46 0.15
C ASP A 11 -7.43 -14.30 -0.67
N GLY A 12 -7.42 -14.46 -2.00
CA GLY A 12 -7.87 -13.43 -2.94
C GLY A 12 -6.95 -12.21 -3.07
N ALA A 13 -5.67 -12.33 -2.68
CA ALA A 13 -4.69 -11.25 -2.78
C ALA A 13 -3.43 -11.71 -3.53
N ASP A 14 -3.61 -12.07 -4.78
CA ASP A 14 -2.57 -12.67 -5.63
C ASP A 14 -1.32 -11.81 -5.74
N ALA A 15 -1.46 -10.49 -5.85
CA ALA A 15 -0.33 -9.57 -5.96
C ALA A 15 0.54 -9.54 -4.69
N SER A 16 -0.06 -9.41 -3.50
CA SER A 16 0.69 -9.46 -2.24
C SER A 16 1.34 -10.82 -2.00
N PHE A 17 0.66 -11.91 -2.37
CA PHE A 17 1.22 -13.26 -2.24
C PHE A 17 2.42 -13.44 -3.18
N GLU A 18 2.31 -13.01 -4.43
CA GLU A 18 3.42 -13.08 -5.40
C GLU A 18 4.63 -12.28 -4.92
N LEU A 19 4.43 -11.03 -4.48
CA LEU A 19 5.50 -10.20 -3.92
C LEU A 19 6.17 -10.86 -2.72
N LEU A 20 5.38 -11.42 -1.79
CA LEU A 20 5.91 -12.11 -0.63
C LEU A 20 6.75 -13.32 -1.02
N ALA A 21 6.22 -14.17 -1.90
CA ALA A 21 6.91 -15.37 -2.35
C ALA A 21 8.25 -15.03 -3.02
N ARG A 22 8.26 -14.06 -3.93
CA ARG A 22 9.46 -13.63 -4.64
C ARG A 22 10.50 -12.97 -3.74
N ARG A 23 10.07 -12.18 -2.75
CA ARG A 23 10.97 -11.60 -1.75
C ARG A 23 11.61 -12.67 -0.88
N LEU A 24 10.86 -13.71 -0.48
CA LEU A 24 11.38 -14.83 0.29
C LEU A 24 12.38 -15.67 -0.50
N MET A 25 12.21 -15.79 -1.81
CA MET A 25 13.15 -16.45 -2.72
C MET A 25 14.36 -15.57 -3.06
N GLY A 26 14.38 -14.32 -2.65
CA GLY A 26 15.45 -13.37 -2.98
C GLY A 26 15.45 -12.89 -4.43
N GLU A 27 14.34 -13.10 -5.16
CA GLU A 27 14.23 -12.75 -6.59
C GLU A 27 14.00 -11.25 -6.81
N ILE A 28 13.33 -10.58 -5.88
CA ILE A 28 13.03 -9.15 -5.98
C ILE A 28 13.33 -8.41 -4.69
N PRO A 29 13.85 -7.18 -4.78
CA PRO A 29 13.98 -6.31 -3.62
C PRO A 29 12.62 -5.71 -3.24
N ARG A 30 12.59 -4.96 -2.16
CA ARG A 30 11.52 -4.03 -1.87
C ARG A 30 11.84 -2.71 -2.56
N TYR A 31 11.02 -2.30 -3.53
CA TYR A 31 11.25 -1.08 -4.31
C TYR A 31 10.87 0.18 -3.54
N ILE A 32 9.77 0.09 -2.79
CA ILE A 32 9.24 1.21 -1.99
C ILE A 32 9.02 0.72 -0.56
N SER A 33 9.53 1.45 0.40
CA SER A 33 9.27 1.20 1.82
C SER A 33 8.82 2.48 2.52
N ILE A 34 8.03 2.31 3.58
CA ILE A 34 7.66 3.41 4.48
C ILE A 34 8.42 3.21 5.78
N ASN A 35 9.32 4.13 6.09
CA ASN A 35 10.15 4.06 7.28
C ASN A 35 9.48 4.69 8.48
N GLU A 36 8.77 5.78 8.24
CA GLU A 36 8.09 6.54 9.29
C GLU A 36 6.81 7.16 8.74
N TYR A 37 5.78 7.20 9.55
CA TYR A 37 4.55 7.92 9.23
C TYR A 37 3.88 8.50 10.46
N ASP A 38 3.18 9.60 10.26
CA ASP A 38 2.29 10.25 11.23
C ASP A 38 0.93 10.50 10.57
N VAL A 39 -0.13 10.12 11.25
CA VAL A 39 -1.49 10.36 10.78
C VAL A 39 -2.29 10.99 11.89
N SER A 40 -2.81 12.18 11.65
CA SER A 40 -3.66 12.90 12.58
C SER A 40 -5.05 13.13 12.00
N VAL A 41 -6.06 13.01 12.85
CA VAL A 41 -7.47 13.30 12.52
C VAL A 41 -7.91 14.48 13.34
N LYS A 42 -8.41 15.51 12.67
CA LYS A 42 -8.95 16.72 13.32
C LYS A 42 -10.42 16.84 13.00
N LYS A 43 -11.23 17.10 14.03
CA LYS A 43 -12.62 17.50 13.90
C LYS A 43 -12.72 18.96 14.30
N ASP A 44 -13.28 19.78 13.44
CA ASP A 44 -13.49 21.19 13.72
C ASP A 44 -14.78 21.45 14.52
N ASN A 45 -15.01 22.70 14.88
CA ASN A 45 -16.20 23.12 15.63
C ASN A 45 -17.50 23.02 14.81
N ALA A 46 -17.42 22.96 13.49
CA ALA A 46 -18.53 22.73 12.57
C ALA A 46 -18.87 21.24 12.42
N GLY A 47 -18.03 20.36 12.98
CA GLY A 47 -18.19 18.91 12.90
C GLY A 47 -17.52 18.26 11.68
N GLU A 48 -16.81 19.03 10.86
CA GLU A 48 -16.05 18.49 9.74
C GLU A 48 -14.82 17.74 10.23
N ILE A 49 -14.57 16.59 9.61
CA ILE A 49 -13.42 15.72 9.93
C ILE A 49 -12.45 15.77 8.78
N VAL A 50 -11.20 16.13 9.09
CA VAL A 50 -10.10 16.16 8.13
C VAL A 50 -8.94 15.35 8.70
N SER A 51 -8.36 14.51 7.86
CA SER A 51 -7.17 13.72 8.20
C SER A 51 -5.96 14.27 7.48
N TYR A 52 -4.83 14.33 8.19
CA TYR A 52 -3.53 14.72 7.68
C TYR A 52 -2.59 13.53 7.80
N ALA A 53 -1.85 13.24 6.75
CA ALA A 53 -0.84 12.20 6.74
C ALA A 53 0.51 12.77 6.31
N LYS A 54 1.55 12.38 7.05
CA LYS A 54 2.95 12.55 6.68
C LYS A 54 3.58 11.18 6.63
N ALA A 55 4.35 10.89 5.58
CA ALA A 55 5.06 9.62 5.47
C ALA A 55 6.44 9.85 4.85
N GLN A 56 7.44 9.18 5.39
CA GLN A 56 8.75 9.12 4.80
C GLN A 56 8.89 7.82 4.01
N LEU A 57 8.88 7.95 2.70
CA LEU A 57 9.15 6.85 1.78
C LEU A 57 10.64 6.71 1.56
N GLU A 58 11.10 5.48 1.38
CA GLU A 58 12.42 5.18 0.85
C GLU A 58 12.25 4.45 -0.48
N VAL A 59 12.88 4.99 -1.52
CA VAL A 59 12.81 4.48 -2.89
C VAL A 59 14.21 4.47 -3.46
N ASP A 60 14.72 3.28 -3.80
CA ASP A 60 16.10 3.09 -4.30
C ASP A 60 17.19 3.72 -3.39
N GLY A 61 16.94 3.81 -2.07
CA GLY A 61 17.84 4.42 -1.09
C GLY A 61 17.62 5.92 -0.85
N ASP A 62 16.80 6.58 -1.65
CA ASP A 62 16.44 7.99 -1.47
C ASP A 62 15.24 8.13 -0.54
N LYS A 63 15.32 9.09 0.39
CA LYS A 63 14.24 9.38 1.34
C LYS A 63 13.39 10.53 0.83
N ILE A 64 12.10 10.28 0.68
CA ILE A 64 11.11 11.24 0.17
C ILE A 64 10.05 11.51 1.23
N LEU A 65 9.93 12.75 1.65
CA LEU A 65 8.85 13.18 2.55
C LEU A 65 7.58 13.46 1.73
N CYS A 66 6.50 12.78 2.09
CA CYS A 66 5.18 12.90 1.50
C CYS A 66 4.19 13.46 2.51
N GLU A 67 3.41 14.46 2.12
CA GLU A 67 2.38 15.05 2.94
C GLU A 67 1.06 15.14 2.18
N GLY A 68 -0.03 14.76 2.83
CA GLY A 68 -1.36 14.77 2.23
C GLY A 68 -2.47 15.01 3.23
N GLN A 69 -3.62 15.35 2.69
CA GLN A 69 -4.86 15.59 3.42
C GLN A 69 -5.97 14.78 2.75
N GLY A 70 -6.92 14.30 3.54
CA GLY A 70 -8.06 13.54 3.04
C GLY A 70 -9.19 13.43 4.06
N ASN A 71 -10.29 12.82 3.65
CA ASN A 71 -11.47 12.60 4.48
C ASN A 71 -11.28 11.53 5.56
N GLY A 72 -10.22 10.73 5.43
CA GLY A 72 -9.85 9.70 6.40
C GLY A 72 -8.37 9.39 6.34
N PRO A 73 -7.83 8.66 7.34
CA PRO A 73 -6.40 8.39 7.49
C PRO A 73 -5.77 7.77 6.24
N VAL A 74 -6.42 6.77 5.66
CA VAL A 74 -5.93 6.05 4.49
C VAL A 74 -6.00 6.90 3.23
N ASN A 75 -7.09 7.66 3.06
CA ASN A 75 -7.23 8.60 1.95
C ASN A 75 -6.20 9.74 2.02
N ALA A 76 -5.92 10.26 3.22
CA ALA A 76 -4.88 11.28 3.41
C ALA A 76 -3.50 10.74 3.01
N LEU A 77 -3.21 9.47 3.34
CA LEU A 77 -1.96 8.83 2.97
C LEU A 77 -1.87 8.57 1.45
N ASP A 78 -2.91 8.01 0.85
CA ASP A 78 -2.95 7.79 -0.60
C ASP A 78 -2.72 9.12 -1.34
N ASN A 79 -3.36 10.20 -0.90
CA ASN A 79 -3.15 11.54 -1.43
C ASN A 79 -1.73 12.06 -1.19
N ALA A 80 -1.12 11.77 -0.04
CA ALA A 80 0.28 12.13 0.25
C ALA A 80 1.23 11.48 -0.75
N ILE A 81 1.07 10.18 -1.00
CA ILE A 81 1.88 9.43 -1.96
C ILE A 81 1.65 9.96 -3.38
N ARG A 82 0.40 10.13 -3.82
CA ARG A 82 0.06 10.59 -5.17
C ARG A 82 0.58 11.97 -5.49
N LYS A 83 0.50 12.92 -4.56
CA LYS A 83 1.06 14.27 -4.74
C LYS A 83 2.56 14.27 -4.97
N ASN A 84 3.25 13.25 -4.47
CA ASN A 84 4.70 13.13 -4.53
C ASN A 84 5.19 12.06 -5.53
N VAL A 85 4.29 11.44 -6.29
CA VAL A 85 4.62 10.42 -7.31
C VAL A 85 5.70 10.92 -8.27
N ASN A 86 5.68 12.20 -8.64
CA ASN A 86 6.70 12.78 -9.52
C ASN A 86 8.11 12.77 -8.92
N LYS A 87 8.25 12.61 -7.61
CA LYS A 87 9.53 12.50 -6.91
C LYS A 87 10.03 11.06 -6.84
N LEU A 88 9.21 10.09 -7.24
CA LEU A 88 9.53 8.66 -7.19
C LEU A 88 10.38 8.20 -8.39
N ALA A 89 11.15 9.11 -8.99
CA ALA A 89 12.13 8.85 -10.06
C ALA A 89 11.51 8.01 -11.20
N LYS A 90 12.15 6.88 -11.54
CA LYS A 90 11.74 5.97 -12.62
C LYS A 90 10.35 5.34 -12.43
N TYR A 91 9.82 5.32 -11.20
CA TYR A 91 8.50 4.73 -10.92
C TYR A 91 7.34 5.71 -11.19
N SER A 92 7.62 7.00 -11.32
CA SER A 92 6.60 8.05 -11.44
C SER A 92 5.69 7.83 -12.66
N GLU A 93 6.22 7.33 -13.76
CA GLU A 93 5.47 7.09 -14.99
C GLU A 93 4.39 6.01 -14.82
N TYR A 94 4.71 4.95 -14.06
CA TYR A 94 3.81 3.81 -13.83
C TYR A 94 2.80 4.08 -12.72
N LEU A 95 3.18 4.86 -11.73
CA LEU A 95 2.36 5.12 -10.56
C LEU A 95 1.32 6.24 -10.77
N LYS A 96 1.47 7.06 -11.80
CA LYS A 96 0.51 8.14 -12.13
C LYS A 96 -0.89 7.62 -12.40
N ASP A 97 -0.99 6.48 -13.06
CA ASP A 97 -2.24 5.90 -13.52
C ASP A 97 -2.87 4.94 -12.50
N LEU A 98 -2.15 4.66 -11.43
CA LEU A 98 -2.63 3.80 -10.35
C LEU A 98 -3.81 4.46 -9.62
N ARG A 99 -4.93 3.74 -9.52
CA ARG A 99 -6.13 4.17 -8.79
C ARG A 99 -6.55 3.10 -7.80
N LEU A 100 -6.91 3.53 -6.61
CA LEU A 100 -7.57 2.69 -5.63
C LEU A 100 -9.06 2.60 -5.99
N VAL A 101 -9.55 1.38 -6.24
CA VAL A 101 -10.93 1.11 -6.66
C VAL A 101 -11.78 0.69 -5.47
N ASP A 102 -11.24 -0.17 -4.61
CA ASP A 102 -11.98 -0.71 -3.47
C ASP A 102 -11.06 -0.86 -2.25
N TYR A 103 -11.65 -0.71 -1.08
CA TYR A 103 -10.98 -0.79 0.21
C TYR A 103 -11.88 -1.54 1.19
N LYS A 104 -11.43 -2.71 1.64
CA LYS A 104 -12.17 -3.57 2.56
C LYS A 104 -11.37 -3.85 3.82
N VAL A 105 -12.03 -3.79 4.95
CA VAL A 105 -11.46 -4.12 6.25
C VAL A 105 -12.18 -5.31 6.84
N ARG A 106 -11.42 -6.30 7.31
CA ARG A 106 -11.94 -7.47 8.01
C ARG A 106 -11.13 -7.73 9.27
N ILE A 107 -11.82 -8.03 10.36
CA ILE A 107 -11.19 -8.48 11.59
C ILE A 107 -11.05 -10.01 11.50
N LEU A 108 -9.82 -10.53 11.66
CA LEU A 108 -9.52 -11.94 11.53
C LEU A 108 -9.76 -12.73 12.82
N ASN A 109 -9.51 -12.10 13.97
CA ASN A 109 -9.65 -12.72 15.29
C ASN A 109 -10.54 -11.89 16.19
N THR A 110 -11.35 -12.56 17.00
CA THR A 110 -12.19 -11.91 18.05
C THR A 110 -11.44 -11.91 19.37
N GLY A 111 -11.41 -10.79 20.07
CA GLY A 111 -10.78 -10.64 21.38
C GLY A 111 -9.94 -9.37 21.49
N THR A 112 -9.18 -9.27 22.57
CA THR A 112 -8.32 -8.12 22.85
C THR A 112 -7.12 -7.97 21.91
N GLU A 113 -6.77 -9.04 21.20
CA GLU A 113 -5.68 -9.09 20.21
C GLU A 113 -6.26 -9.21 18.78
N ALA A 114 -7.29 -8.42 18.48
CA ALA A 114 -7.90 -8.42 17.16
C ALA A 114 -6.88 -8.02 16.09
N VAL A 115 -6.72 -8.89 15.10
CA VAL A 115 -5.86 -8.60 13.94
C VAL A 115 -6.74 -8.13 12.79
N THR A 116 -6.40 -7.00 12.23
CA THR A 116 -7.10 -6.39 11.11
C THR A 116 -6.44 -6.78 9.79
N ARG A 117 -7.24 -7.26 8.87
CA ARG A 117 -6.87 -7.46 7.46
C ARG A 117 -7.49 -6.35 6.63
N VAL A 118 -6.65 -5.62 5.93
CA VAL A 118 -7.07 -4.63 4.92
C VAL A 118 -6.80 -5.22 3.55
N SER A 119 -7.80 -5.18 2.67
CA SER A 119 -7.68 -5.55 1.27
C SER A 119 -7.93 -4.32 0.41
N ILE A 120 -7.02 -4.07 -0.51
CA ILE A 120 -7.08 -2.97 -1.47
C ILE A 120 -7.16 -3.55 -2.88
N GLU A 121 -8.14 -3.10 -3.65
CA GLU A 121 -8.19 -3.30 -5.08
C GLU A 121 -7.68 -2.05 -5.78
N SER A 122 -6.70 -2.23 -6.63
CA SER A 122 -6.11 -1.16 -7.44
C SER A 122 -6.26 -1.48 -8.91
N THR A 123 -6.32 -0.43 -9.73
CA THR A 123 -6.38 -0.55 -11.19
C THR A 123 -5.42 0.43 -11.86
N ASP A 124 -5.00 0.10 -13.06
CA ASP A 124 -4.23 0.98 -13.94
C ASP A 124 -5.09 1.60 -15.05
N SER A 125 -4.47 2.42 -15.90
CA SER A 125 -5.14 3.04 -17.06
C SER A 125 -5.57 2.04 -18.14
N LYS A 126 -5.06 0.80 -18.11
CA LYS A 126 -5.42 -0.28 -19.03
C LYS A 126 -6.58 -1.14 -18.51
N GLY A 127 -7.08 -0.84 -17.31
CA GLY A 127 -8.17 -1.58 -16.67
C GLY A 127 -7.73 -2.91 -16.06
N VAL A 128 -6.44 -3.12 -15.84
CA VAL A 128 -5.94 -4.29 -15.11
C VAL A 128 -6.14 -4.06 -13.63
N ASN A 129 -6.80 -4.98 -12.96
CA ASN A 129 -7.04 -4.93 -11.52
C ASN A 129 -6.13 -5.92 -10.80
N TRP A 130 -5.67 -5.54 -9.62
CA TRP A 130 -4.94 -6.43 -8.71
C TRP A 130 -5.33 -6.15 -7.27
N PHE A 131 -5.17 -7.18 -6.45
CA PHE A 131 -5.52 -7.15 -5.04
C PHE A 131 -4.28 -7.26 -4.18
N THR A 132 -4.17 -6.36 -3.21
CA THR A 132 -3.13 -6.39 -2.20
C THR A 132 -3.72 -6.39 -0.81
N ILE A 133 -2.99 -6.94 0.14
CA ILE A 133 -3.42 -7.00 1.53
C ILE A 133 -2.33 -6.55 2.49
N GLY A 134 -2.80 -5.99 3.60
CA GLY A 134 -1.97 -5.77 4.77
C GLY A 134 -2.64 -6.35 6.00
N VAL A 135 -1.86 -6.92 6.88
CA VAL A 135 -2.32 -7.52 8.13
C VAL A 135 -1.55 -6.91 9.29
N SER A 136 -2.28 -6.39 10.27
CA SER A 136 -1.71 -5.79 11.48
C SER A 136 -2.79 -5.67 12.56
N PRO A 137 -2.42 -5.65 13.85
CA PRO A 137 -3.33 -5.22 14.91
C PRO A 137 -3.80 -3.77 14.74
N ASN A 138 -3.00 -2.92 14.08
CA ASN A 138 -3.34 -1.54 13.78
C ASN A 138 -3.87 -1.42 12.35
N ILE A 139 -5.10 -0.90 12.21
CA ILE A 139 -5.76 -0.72 10.90
C ILE A 139 -4.98 0.21 9.97
N ILE A 140 -4.34 1.25 10.49
CA ILE A 140 -3.56 2.19 9.70
C ILE A 140 -2.31 1.48 9.16
N ASP A 141 -1.58 0.75 10.00
CA ASP A 141 -0.42 -0.03 9.59
C ASP A 141 -0.80 -1.13 8.57
N ALA A 142 -1.93 -1.82 8.77
CA ALA A 142 -2.44 -2.78 7.79
C ALA A 142 -2.74 -2.11 6.43
N SER A 143 -3.33 -0.91 6.45
CA SER A 143 -3.63 -0.15 5.23
C SER A 143 -2.36 0.31 4.52
N PHE A 144 -1.36 0.76 5.28
CA PHE A 144 -0.05 1.13 4.72
C PHE A 144 0.63 -0.05 4.03
N LYS A 145 0.65 -1.21 4.67
CA LYS A 145 1.23 -2.44 4.07
C LYS A 145 0.56 -2.79 2.75
N ALA A 146 -0.77 -2.74 2.70
CA ALA A 146 -1.52 -3.02 1.48
C ALA A 146 -1.23 -1.98 0.38
N LEU A 147 -1.14 -0.70 0.71
CA LEU A 147 -0.80 0.37 -0.24
C LEU A 147 0.61 0.21 -0.79
N VAL A 148 1.60 -0.04 0.04
CA VAL A 148 2.99 -0.24 -0.40
C VAL A 148 3.11 -1.46 -1.31
N ASP A 149 2.46 -2.56 -0.97
CA ASP A 149 2.45 -3.74 -1.83
C ASP A 149 1.76 -3.45 -3.17
N SER A 150 0.73 -2.59 -3.21
CA SER A 150 0.11 -2.16 -4.47
C SER A 150 1.09 -1.38 -5.35
N LEU A 151 1.86 -0.47 -4.77
CA LEU A 151 2.89 0.30 -5.48
C LEU A 151 4.04 -0.60 -5.96
N ASP A 152 4.51 -1.50 -5.11
CA ASP A 152 5.58 -2.44 -5.45
C ASP A 152 5.17 -3.43 -6.54
N SER A 153 3.90 -3.87 -6.56
CA SER A 153 3.38 -4.77 -7.59
C SER A 153 3.42 -4.13 -8.98
N VAL A 154 3.02 -2.86 -9.08
CA VAL A 154 3.11 -2.10 -10.35
C VAL A 154 4.56 -1.92 -10.76
N SER A 155 5.42 -1.51 -9.84
CA SER A 155 6.85 -1.30 -10.09
C SER A 155 7.51 -2.58 -10.60
N TYR A 156 7.25 -3.72 -9.96
CA TYR A 156 7.74 -5.03 -10.38
C TYR A 156 7.27 -5.42 -11.78
N THR A 157 5.97 -5.29 -12.06
CA THR A 157 5.38 -5.69 -13.34
C THR A 157 5.97 -4.90 -14.50
N HIS A 158 6.17 -3.59 -14.31
CA HIS A 158 6.72 -2.73 -15.35
C HIS A 158 8.23 -2.93 -15.56
N LEU A 159 9.02 -3.09 -14.50
CA LEU A 159 10.45 -3.35 -14.62
C LEU A 159 10.70 -4.67 -15.35
N ARG A 160 9.97 -5.73 -15.02
CA ARG A 160 10.08 -7.01 -15.71
C ARG A 160 9.69 -6.93 -17.20
N ALA A 161 8.68 -6.13 -17.55
CA ALA A 161 8.28 -5.92 -18.93
C ALA A 161 9.36 -5.20 -19.77
N HIS A 162 10.23 -4.42 -19.14
CA HIS A 162 11.38 -3.80 -19.79
C HIS A 162 12.54 -4.79 -19.98
N GLU A 163 12.86 -5.59 -18.97
CA GLU A 163 13.94 -6.60 -19.05
C GLU A 163 13.69 -7.68 -20.10
N THR A 164 12.41 -8.02 -20.38
CA THR A 164 12.06 -9.04 -21.39
C THR A 164 12.03 -8.49 -22.82
N ARG A 165 12.29 -7.20 -23.05
CA ARG A 165 12.33 -6.58 -24.39
C ARG A 165 13.74 -6.30 -24.90
N GLU A 166 14.76 -6.53 -24.08
CA GLU A 166 16.18 -6.53 -24.48
C GLU A 166 16.63 -7.96 -24.79
#